data_2c3fb379a245c3fe7432003ca8c91691
#
_entry.id   2c3fb379a245c3fe7432003ca8c91691
#
_cell.length_a   1.000
_cell.length_b   1.000
_cell.length_c   1.000
_cell.angle_alpha   90.00
_cell.angle_beta   90.00
_cell.angle_gamma   90.00
#
_symmetry.space_group_name_H-M   'P 1'
#
loop_
_entity.id
_entity.type
_entity.pdbx_description
1 polymer ?
#
loop_
_entity_poly.entity_id
_entity_poly.type
_entity_poly.pdbx_seq_one_letter_code
_entity_poly.pdbx_strand_id
1 'polypeptide(L)'
;MPEPLTVDYDLHGLCAVRLVDASPADARAVDRQLGPLRKSLDRAPDITIRFVDRAVEPGALRYMGAREVGWTDDGFFVLKSKKTPVVVRIPMQDVGGRSEIVAEHGVPAVPFLIAILNLTVLGNGALPLHAAAFELDGVGTLVTGWSKGGKTELLMAAARAGARYIGDEWVYLTTDGRMVGIPEPIRLWDWHLKQLPEIRSTLGVGDRAKLRGIPAIRGVEQAMPGRIRRSAPGRTVRRAMPILEDQLRVDLAPETLFGTIGDLEGRLDRILFVVSAAGPETTIEPIDPSAVAERMIASLMYERREFLALWQQARYAHPGIHNEHVETFESTQRDLLHAIFAGRPACVVTHPYPVDIHELFEAVRPAIARP
;
A
#
# COMPACT_ATOMS: atom_id res chain seq x y z
N MET A 1 8.15 -32.11 -12.59
CA MET A 1 7.93 -30.73 -12.10
C MET A 1 7.25 -29.96 -13.21
N PRO A 2 6.30 -29.04 -12.96
CA PRO A 2 5.78 -28.19 -14.02
C PRO A 2 6.91 -27.37 -14.62
N GLU A 3 6.80 -27.04 -15.91
CA GLU A 3 7.77 -26.19 -16.57
C GLU A 3 7.89 -24.82 -15.86
N PRO A 4 9.10 -24.28 -15.68
CA PRO A 4 9.31 -22.98 -15.08
C PRO A 4 8.66 -21.89 -15.92
N LEU A 5 7.96 -20.96 -15.25
CA LEU A 5 7.23 -19.88 -15.90
C LEU A 5 8.07 -18.59 -15.94
N THR A 6 7.96 -17.89 -17.05
CA THR A 6 8.31 -16.47 -17.15
C THR A 6 6.99 -15.68 -17.17
N VAL A 7 6.84 -14.71 -16.26
CA VAL A 7 5.64 -13.87 -16.16
C VAL A 7 6.06 -12.42 -16.11
N ASP A 8 5.46 -11.61 -16.94
CA ASP A 8 5.75 -10.18 -17.05
C ASP A 8 4.61 -9.33 -16.49
N TYR A 9 4.98 -8.20 -15.89
CA TYR A 9 4.07 -7.14 -15.43
C TYR A 9 4.61 -5.79 -15.89
N ASP A 10 3.73 -4.94 -16.38
CA ASP A 10 4.07 -3.58 -16.78
C ASP A 10 3.19 -2.58 -16.02
N LEU A 11 3.81 -1.83 -15.13
CA LEU A 11 3.15 -0.74 -14.40
C LEU A 11 3.07 0.48 -15.32
N HIS A 12 2.15 0.42 -16.28
CA HIS A 12 1.81 1.53 -17.20
C HIS A 12 3.03 2.19 -17.87
N GLY A 13 4.06 1.42 -18.16
CA GLY A 13 5.33 1.92 -18.71
C GLY A 13 6.29 2.53 -17.69
N LEU A 14 5.89 2.73 -16.44
CA LEU A 14 6.71 3.34 -15.39
C LEU A 14 7.70 2.36 -14.76
N CYS A 15 7.31 1.09 -14.64
CA CYS A 15 8.17 0.04 -14.11
C CYS A 15 7.77 -1.32 -14.70
N ALA A 16 8.76 -2.07 -15.15
CA ALA A 16 8.59 -3.42 -15.70
C ALA A 16 9.13 -4.46 -14.71
N VAL A 17 8.33 -5.48 -14.40
CA VAL A 17 8.71 -6.58 -13.49
C VAL A 17 8.64 -7.89 -14.26
N ARG A 18 9.69 -8.73 -14.15
CA ARG A 18 9.73 -10.08 -14.74
C ARG A 18 9.98 -11.12 -13.68
N LEU A 19 9.13 -12.13 -13.63
CA LEU A 19 9.40 -13.37 -12.90
C LEU A 19 10.17 -14.32 -13.82
N VAL A 20 11.17 -14.97 -13.28
CA VAL A 20 11.99 -15.97 -13.97
C VAL A 20 12.02 -17.24 -13.12
N ASP A 21 11.87 -18.38 -13.78
CA ASP A 21 11.88 -19.71 -13.16
C ASP A 21 10.76 -19.91 -12.10
N ALA A 22 9.65 -19.16 -12.22
CA ALA A 22 8.56 -19.18 -11.25
C ALA A 22 7.72 -20.47 -11.38
N SER A 23 7.32 -21.06 -10.24
CA SER A 23 6.23 -22.02 -10.22
C SER A 23 4.87 -21.32 -10.32
N PRO A 24 3.76 -22.03 -10.64
CA PRO A 24 2.42 -21.46 -10.60
C PRO A 24 2.03 -20.88 -9.22
N ALA A 25 2.60 -21.40 -8.13
CA ALA A 25 2.37 -20.87 -6.79
C ALA A 25 3.09 -19.55 -6.56
N ASP A 26 4.34 -19.42 -7.03
CA ASP A 26 5.14 -18.21 -6.95
C ASP A 26 4.51 -17.08 -7.78
N ALA A 27 4.08 -17.38 -9.01
CA ALA A 27 3.35 -16.42 -9.84
C ALA A 27 2.09 -15.92 -9.13
N ARG A 28 1.27 -16.80 -8.53
CA ARG A 28 0.10 -16.38 -7.75
C ARG A 28 0.46 -15.53 -6.52
N ALA A 29 1.64 -15.72 -5.93
CA ALA A 29 2.09 -14.89 -4.82
C ALA A 29 2.31 -13.43 -5.24
N VAL A 30 2.87 -13.20 -6.42
CA VAL A 30 3.07 -11.87 -7.01
C VAL A 30 1.76 -11.32 -7.61
N ASP A 31 0.93 -12.16 -8.22
CA ASP A 31 -0.38 -11.75 -8.76
C ASP A 31 -1.32 -11.13 -7.74
N ARG A 32 -1.19 -11.47 -6.46
CA ARG A 32 -2.00 -10.81 -5.43
C ARG A 32 -1.79 -9.30 -5.34
N GLN A 33 -0.65 -8.82 -5.84
CA GLN A 33 -0.33 -7.39 -5.84
C GLN A 33 -0.32 -6.78 -7.25
N LEU A 34 0.12 -7.55 -8.25
CA LEU A 34 0.38 -7.04 -9.60
C LEU A 34 -0.44 -7.72 -10.71
N GLY A 35 -1.32 -8.66 -10.39
CA GLY A 35 -1.99 -9.53 -11.37
C GLY A 35 -2.67 -8.83 -12.54
N PRO A 36 -3.50 -7.81 -12.35
CA PRO A 36 -4.12 -7.05 -13.44
C PRO A 36 -3.12 -6.29 -14.33
N LEU A 37 -1.86 -6.15 -13.89
CA LEU A 37 -0.80 -5.52 -14.68
C LEU A 37 0.01 -6.51 -15.52
N ARG A 38 -0.41 -7.78 -15.58
CA ARG A 38 0.22 -8.78 -16.46
C ARG A 38 0.16 -8.33 -17.91
N LYS A 39 1.35 -8.22 -18.52
CA LYS A 39 1.50 -7.80 -19.92
C LYS A 39 2.90 -8.18 -20.39
N SER A 40 3.00 -8.78 -21.57
CA SER A 40 4.29 -9.05 -22.19
C SER A 40 5.11 -7.78 -22.34
N LEU A 41 6.37 -7.84 -21.94
CA LEU A 41 7.29 -6.71 -22.03
C LEU A 41 7.96 -6.69 -23.40
N ASP A 42 8.00 -5.51 -24.03
CA ASP A 42 8.77 -5.19 -25.22
C ASP A 42 10.13 -4.55 -24.89
N ARG A 43 10.42 -4.38 -23.60
CA ARG A 43 11.64 -3.80 -23.04
C ARG A 43 12.26 -4.70 -21.96
N ALA A 44 13.50 -4.43 -21.62
CA ALA A 44 14.15 -5.10 -20.49
C ALA A 44 13.42 -4.75 -19.17
N PRO A 45 13.22 -5.71 -18.25
CA PRO A 45 12.61 -5.44 -16.96
C PRO A 45 13.51 -4.53 -16.11
N ASP A 46 12.86 -3.70 -15.31
CA ASP A 46 13.52 -2.91 -14.28
C ASP A 46 13.78 -3.77 -13.03
N ILE A 47 12.83 -4.66 -12.69
CA ILE A 47 12.96 -5.60 -11.59
C ILE A 47 12.81 -7.02 -12.13
N THR A 48 13.81 -7.87 -11.90
CA THR A 48 13.72 -9.31 -12.13
C THR A 48 13.52 -10.00 -10.79
N ILE A 49 12.55 -10.92 -10.70
CA ILE A 49 12.37 -11.79 -9.54
C ILE A 49 12.65 -13.21 -10.01
N ARG A 50 13.81 -13.75 -9.63
CA ARG A 50 14.22 -15.11 -9.95
C ARG A 50 13.85 -16.04 -8.80
N PHE A 51 13.16 -17.12 -9.12
CA PHE A 51 12.83 -18.16 -8.14
C PHE A 51 13.85 -19.32 -8.25
N VAL A 52 14.28 -19.80 -7.10
CA VAL A 52 15.29 -20.85 -6.99
C VAL A 52 14.92 -21.85 -5.89
N ASP A 53 15.45 -23.06 -5.96
CA ASP A 53 15.28 -24.04 -4.88
C ASP A 53 16.00 -23.61 -3.60
N ARG A 54 17.16 -22.96 -3.76
CA ARG A 54 17.98 -22.48 -2.64
C ARG A 54 18.73 -21.20 -3.03
N ALA A 55 18.47 -20.13 -2.27
CA ALA A 55 19.10 -18.83 -2.48
C ALA A 55 20.43 -18.66 -1.73
N VAL A 56 20.69 -19.49 -0.71
CA VAL A 56 21.92 -19.45 0.08
C VAL A 56 22.23 -20.83 0.67
N GLU A 57 23.53 -21.17 0.81
CA GLU A 57 23.94 -22.41 1.42
C GLU A 57 23.66 -22.44 2.93
N PRO A 58 23.22 -23.60 3.48
CA PRO A 58 23.01 -23.75 4.90
C PRO A 58 24.30 -23.48 5.70
N GLY A 59 24.17 -22.65 6.73
CA GLY A 59 25.31 -22.30 7.60
C GLY A 59 26.15 -21.13 7.11
N ALA A 60 25.93 -20.62 5.89
CA ALA A 60 26.67 -19.44 5.38
C ALA A 60 26.17 -18.10 5.97
N LEU A 61 24.93 -18.07 6.48
CA LEU A 61 24.30 -16.85 6.96
C LEU A 61 24.77 -16.43 8.36
N ARG A 62 25.13 -15.19 8.48
CA ARG A 62 25.15 -14.43 9.75
C ARG A 62 23.77 -13.78 9.94
N TYR A 63 23.31 -13.61 11.17
CA TYR A 63 21.94 -13.16 11.47
C TYR A 63 21.91 -11.82 12.20
N MET A 64 20.88 -11.02 11.89
CA MET A 64 20.45 -9.84 12.63
C MET A 64 19.02 -9.99 13.12
N GLY A 65 18.71 -9.29 14.23
CA GLY A 65 17.43 -9.43 14.89
C GLY A 65 17.19 -10.88 15.33
N ALA A 66 15.98 -11.26 15.63
CA ALA A 66 15.62 -12.65 15.94
C ALA A 66 15.53 -13.51 14.65
N ARG A 67 16.59 -13.55 13.86
CA ARG A 67 16.66 -14.17 12.51
C ARG A 67 15.64 -13.54 11.55
N GLU A 68 15.50 -12.23 11.56
CA GLU A 68 14.63 -11.51 10.62
C GLU A 68 15.37 -11.24 9.33
N VAL A 69 16.66 -10.98 9.44
CA VAL A 69 17.58 -10.68 8.34
C VAL A 69 18.84 -11.53 8.48
N GLY A 70 19.43 -11.91 7.37
CA GLY A 70 20.71 -12.59 7.28
C GLY A 70 21.61 -11.95 6.22
N TRP A 71 22.92 -12.21 6.29
CA TRP A 71 23.86 -11.79 5.25
C TRP A 71 25.02 -12.77 5.12
N THR A 72 25.60 -12.76 3.93
CA THR A 72 26.90 -13.39 3.59
C THR A 72 27.89 -12.29 3.23
N ASP A 73 29.04 -12.62 2.74
CA ASP A 73 30.02 -11.61 2.29
C ASP A 73 29.56 -10.86 1.03
N ASP A 74 28.67 -11.47 0.24
CA ASP A 74 28.17 -10.97 -1.05
C ASP A 74 26.66 -10.84 -1.15
N GLY A 75 25.91 -11.11 -0.08
CA GLY A 75 24.45 -11.14 -0.13
C GLY A 75 23.75 -10.66 1.14
N PHE A 76 22.60 -10.01 0.95
CA PHE A 76 21.72 -9.55 1.99
C PHE A 76 20.34 -10.21 1.83
N PHE A 77 19.81 -10.82 2.90
CA PHE A 77 18.64 -11.69 2.85
C PHE A 77 17.59 -11.30 3.86
N VAL A 78 16.34 -11.24 3.43
CA VAL A 78 15.17 -11.19 4.31
C VAL A 78 14.75 -12.62 4.63
N LEU A 79 14.63 -12.96 5.92
CA LEU A 79 14.36 -14.31 6.40
C LEU A 79 12.95 -14.46 6.99
N LYS A 80 12.23 -13.36 7.14
CA LYS A 80 10.81 -13.36 7.56
C LYS A 80 10.01 -12.35 6.75
N SER A 81 8.87 -12.77 6.25
CA SER A 81 7.84 -11.89 5.72
C SER A 81 6.65 -11.93 6.66
N LYS A 82 6.39 -10.82 7.37
CA LYS A 82 5.42 -10.75 8.48
C LYS A 82 5.79 -11.76 9.59
N LYS A 83 5.15 -12.92 9.65
CA LYS A 83 5.44 -13.98 10.63
C LYS A 83 5.88 -15.29 9.98
N THR A 84 5.96 -15.34 8.65
CA THR A 84 6.29 -16.55 7.89
C THR A 84 7.78 -16.55 7.56
N PRO A 85 8.50 -17.66 7.78
CA PRO A 85 9.87 -17.83 7.31
C PRO A 85 9.91 -17.72 5.78
N VAL A 86 10.91 -17.03 5.27
CA VAL A 86 11.22 -16.89 3.84
C VAL A 86 12.73 -16.85 3.68
N VAL A 87 13.23 -17.05 2.47
CA VAL A 87 14.62 -16.71 2.13
C VAL A 87 14.58 -15.94 0.81
N VAL A 88 14.84 -14.64 0.92
CA VAL A 88 14.83 -13.74 -0.25
C VAL A 88 16.04 -12.82 -0.19
N ARG A 89 16.90 -12.94 -1.20
CA ARG A 89 18.04 -12.03 -1.41
C ARG A 89 17.54 -10.75 -2.06
N ILE A 90 17.85 -9.61 -1.45
CA ILE A 90 17.55 -8.29 -1.98
C ILE A 90 18.86 -7.59 -2.35
N PRO A 91 19.05 -7.17 -3.61
CA PRO A 91 20.25 -6.49 -4.07
C PRO A 91 20.22 -5.03 -3.62
N MET A 92 20.53 -4.76 -2.36
CA MET A 92 20.33 -3.45 -1.72
C MET A 92 21.08 -2.31 -2.42
N GLN A 93 22.20 -2.58 -3.10
CA GLN A 93 22.97 -1.61 -3.90
C GLN A 93 22.27 -1.21 -5.21
N ASP A 94 21.34 -2.06 -5.72
CA ASP A 94 20.72 -1.88 -7.04
C ASP A 94 19.24 -1.46 -6.96
N VAL A 95 18.65 -1.45 -5.74
CA VAL A 95 17.24 -1.07 -5.55
C VAL A 95 17.01 0.38 -5.98
N GLY A 96 15.97 0.62 -6.77
CA GLY A 96 15.68 1.93 -7.37
C GLY A 96 16.17 2.06 -8.81
N GLY A 97 17.14 1.23 -9.20
CA GLY A 97 17.57 1.01 -10.57
C GLY A 97 17.16 -0.37 -11.08
N ARG A 98 17.94 -0.89 -12.03
CA ARG A 98 17.73 -2.27 -12.52
C ARG A 98 18.25 -3.27 -11.50
N SER A 99 17.39 -4.13 -10.98
CA SER A 99 17.70 -5.03 -9.86
C SER A 99 17.20 -6.46 -10.08
N GLU A 100 17.89 -7.46 -9.48
CA GLU A 100 17.45 -8.85 -9.46
C GLU A 100 17.25 -9.33 -8.01
N ILE A 101 16.00 -9.58 -7.64
CA ILE A 101 15.61 -10.22 -6.38
C ILE A 101 15.67 -11.74 -6.60
N VAL A 102 16.30 -12.47 -5.68
CA VAL A 102 16.32 -13.94 -5.73
C VAL A 102 15.51 -14.48 -4.57
N ALA A 103 14.43 -15.22 -4.85
CA ALA A 103 13.52 -15.79 -3.86
C ALA A 103 13.52 -17.30 -3.91
N GLU A 104 13.50 -17.97 -2.76
CA GLU A 104 13.25 -19.40 -2.74
C GLU A 104 11.79 -19.70 -3.09
N HIS A 105 11.56 -20.83 -3.78
CA HIS A 105 10.21 -21.28 -4.15
C HIS A 105 9.28 -21.38 -2.94
N GLY A 106 8.01 -21.06 -3.14
CA GLY A 106 6.96 -21.19 -2.12
C GLY A 106 6.87 -20.01 -1.14
N VAL A 107 7.59 -18.90 -1.36
CA VAL A 107 7.40 -17.70 -0.54
C VAL A 107 5.96 -17.19 -0.67
N PRO A 108 5.26 -16.88 0.43
CA PRO A 108 3.87 -16.43 0.37
C PRO A 108 3.72 -15.02 -0.22
N ALA A 109 4.77 -14.22 -0.18
CA ALA A 109 4.91 -12.91 -0.81
C ALA A 109 6.39 -12.56 -0.92
N VAL A 110 6.79 -11.81 -1.93
CA VAL A 110 8.14 -11.24 -2.03
C VAL A 110 8.21 -10.05 -1.05
N PRO A 111 9.06 -10.12 -0.01
CA PRO A 111 9.13 -9.04 0.98
C PRO A 111 9.58 -7.74 0.33
N PHE A 112 9.03 -6.62 0.78
CA PHE A 112 9.35 -5.27 0.32
C PHE A 112 9.15 -5.00 -1.19
N LEU A 113 8.45 -5.89 -1.94
CA LEU A 113 8.25 -5.72 -3.38
C LEU A 113 7.69 -4.35 -3.74
N ILE A 114 6.63 -3.89 -3.07
CA ILE A 114 6.02 -2.57 -3.33
C ILE A 114 6.99 -1.43 -2.97
N ALA A 115 7.76 -1.56 -1.89
CA ALA A 115 8.75 -0.53 -1.54
C ALA A 115 9.88 -0.44 -2.58
N ILE A 116 10.35 -1.58 -3.10
CA ILE A 116 11.35 -1.66 -4.17
C ILE A 116 10.78 -1.09 -5.46
N LEU A 117 9.56 -1.49 -5.84
CA LEU A 117 8.85 -0.97 -7.01
C LEU A 117 8.69 0.56 -6.92
N ASN A 118 8.28 1.09 -5.77
CA ASN A 118 8.16 2.53 -5.54
C ASN A 118 9.49 3.27 -5.71
N LEU A 119 10.60 2.70 -5.23
CA LEU A 119 11.93 3.30 -5.42
C LEU A 119 12.36 3.26 -6.89
N THR A 120 12.05 2.16 -7.60
CA THR A 120 12.33 2.03 -9.03
C THR A 120 11.51 3.00 -9.87
N VAL A 121 10.21 3.17 -9.57
CA VAL A 121 9.37 4.17 -10.22
C VAL A 121 9.90 5.59 -9.97
N LEU A 122 10.36 5.87 -8.75
CA LEU A 122 10.97 7.16 -8.42
C LEU A 122 12.27 7.38 -9.20
N GLY A 123 13.12 6.36 -9.29
CA GLY A 123 14.33 6.36 -10.11
C GLY A 123 14.04 6.57 -11.61
N ASN A 124 12.89 6.11 -12.09
CA ASN A 124 12.41 6.32 -13.46
C ASN A 124 11.68 7.67 -13.65
N GLY A 125 11.69 8.56 -12.67
CA GLY A 125 11.18 9.93 -12.78
C GLY A 125 9.68 10.10 -12.55
N ALA A 126 8.98 9.12 -11.99
CA ALA A 126 7.60 9.25 -11.55
C ALA A 126 7.49 9.19 -10.02
N LEU A 127 6.47 9.83 -9.47
CA LEU A 127 6.28 9.98 -8.03
C LEU A 127 5.32 8.90 -7.49
N PRO A 128 5.77 7.94 -6.68
CA PRO A 128 4.88 7.09 -5.90
C PRO A 128 4.34 7.86 -4.69
N LEU A 129 3.03 8.00 -4.59
CA LEU A 129 2.35 8.71 -3.52
C LEU A 129 1.36 7.81 -2.80
N HIS A 130 1.39 7.81 -1.46
CA HIS A 130 0.38 7.15 -0.64
C HIS A 130 -0.91 7.97 -0.68
N ALA A 131 -1.81 7.60 -1.58
CA ALA A 131 -2.99 8.35 -1.95
C ALA A 131 -4.11 7.43 -2.43
N ALA A 132 -5.32 7.96 -2.55
CA ALA A 132 -6.38 7.39 -3.35
C ALA A 132 -6.65 8.29 -4.57
N ALA A 133 -7.09 7.70 -5.67
CA ALA A 133 -7.41 8.45 -6.88
C ALA A 133 -8.63 7.86 -7.59
N PHE A 134 -9.46 8.75 -8.12
CA PHE A 134 -10.65 8.41 -8.88
C PHE A 134 -10.95 9.50 -9.93
N GLU A 135 -11.79 9.17 -10.88
CA GLU A 135 -12.36 10.15 -11.81
C GLU A 135 -13.89 10.17 -11.67
N LEU A 136 -14.45 11.35 -11.48
CA LEU A 136 -15.89 11.57 -11.43
C LEU A 136 -16.26 12.72 -12.38
N ASP A 137 -17.26 12.49 -13.25
CA ASP A 137 -17.72 13.46 -14.25
C ASP A 137 -16.58 14.01 -15.13
N GLY A 138 -15.53 13.19 -15.38
CA GLY A 138 -14.37 13.55 -16.17
C GLY A 138 -13.39 14.49 -15.43
N VAL A 139 -13.46 14.56 -14.09
CA VAL A 139 -12.50 15.26 -13.24
C VAL A 139 -11.69 14.25 -12.46
N GLY A 140 -10.39 14.17 -12.74
CA GLY A 140 -9.48 13.31 -12.01
C GLY A 140 -9.05 13.93 -10.67
N THR A 141 -9.37 13.25 -9.60
CA THR A 141 -9.17 13.70 -8.23
C THR A 141 -8.17 12.81 -7.49
N LEU A 142 -7.15 13.44 -6.94
CA LEU A 142 -6.18 12.82 -6.03
C LEU A 142 -6.55 13.16 -4.60
N VAL A 143 -6.73 12.13 -3.76
CA VAL A 143 -6.98 12.28 -2.32
C VAL A 143 -5.74 11.86 -1.57
N THR A 144 -5.12 12.78 -0.87
CA THR A 144 -3.88 12.54 -0.13
C THR A 144 -3.99 13.06 1.31
N GLY A 145 -3.06 12.67 2.18
CA GLY A 145 -3.04 13.01 3.59
C GLY A 145 -2.31 11.95 4.41
N TRP A 146 -2.30 12.11 5.72
CA TRP A 146 -1.67 11.14 6.61
C TRP A 146 -2.36 9.77 6.54
N SER A 147 -1.63 8.72 6.91
CA SER A 147 -2.20 7.36 7.07
C SER A 147 -3.42 7.40 7.98
N LYS A 148 -4.52 6.75 7.58
CA LYS A 148 -5.82 6.74 8.29
C LYS A 148 -6.50 8.12 8.42
N GLY A 149 -6.22 9.03 7.50
CA GLY A 149 -6.76 10.41 7.50
C GLY A 149 -8.06 10.60 6.73
N GLY A 150 -8.69 9.54 6.17
CA GLY A 150 -9.97 9.65 5.44
C GLY A 150 -9.89 9.43 3.93
N LYS A 151 -8.73 9.04 3.38
CA LYS A 151 -8.55 8.80 1.94
C LYS A 151 -9.49 7.73 1.39
N THR A 152 -9.52 6.57 2.04
CA THR A 152 -10.36 5.44 1.63
C THR A 152 -11.85 5.72 1.84
N GLU A 153 -12.22 6.50 2.87
CA GLU A 153 -13.59 6.94 3.12
C GLU A 153 -14.12 7.79 1.95
N LEU A 154 -13.31 8.72 1.48
CA LEU A 154 -13.68 9.56 0.34
C LEU A 154 -13.71 8.76 -0.97
N LEU A 155 -12.80 7.81 -1.14
CA LEU A 155 -12.81 6.90 -2.27
C LEU A 155 -14.08 6.05 -2.33
N MET A 156 -14.53 5.50 -1.19
CA MET A 156 -15.79 4.75 -1.09
C MET A 156 -17.01 5.63 -1.39
N ALA A 157 -17.01 6.86 -0.91
CA ALA A 157 -18.06 7.82 -1.18
C ALA A 157 -18.15 8.13 -2.69
N ALA A 158 -17.00 8.34 -3.34
CA ALA A 158 -16.91 8.55 -4.78
C ALA A 158 -17.38 7.32 -5.58
N ALA A 159 -17.08 6.10 -5.12
CA ALA A 159 -17.56 4.86 -5.74
C ALA A 159 -19.08 4.81 -5.78
N ARG A 160 -19.77 5.18 -4.69
CA ARG A 160 -21.24 5.24 -4.63
C ARG A 160 -21.84 6.29 -5.57
N ALA A 161 -21.08 7.33 -5.90
CA ALA A 161 -21.47 8.35 -6.87
C ALA A 161 -21.17 7.96 -8.33
N GLY A 162 -20.64 6.75 -8.57
CA GLY A 162 -20.33 6.25 -9.90
C GLY A 162 -18.96 6.69 -10.43
N ALA A 163 -18.04 7.07 -9.56
CA ALA A 163 -16.66 7.39 -9.95
C ALA A 163 -15.94 6.19 -10.56
N ARG A 164 -15.03 6.44 -11.49
CA ARG A 164 -14.11 5.46 -12.03
C ARG A 164 -12.89 5.36 -11.13
N TYR A 165 -12.55 4.14 -10.74
CA TYR A 165 -11.38 3.84 -9.91
C TYR A 165 -10.08 4.07 -10.66
N ILE A 166 -9.08 4.66 -10.00
CA ILE A 166 -7.72 4.78 -10.50
C ILE A 166 -6.77 4.03 -9.56
N GLY A 167 -6.84 4.26 -8.24
CA GLY A 167 -5.97 3.60 -7.27
C GLY A 167 -6.34 3.89 -5.82
N ASP A 168 -5.87 3.04 -4.91
CA ASP A 168 -5.85 3.23 -3.46
C ASP A 168 -4.50 2.75 -2.92
N GLU A 169 -4.09 3.20 -1.75
CA GLU A 169 -2.79 2.95 -1.11
C GLU A 169 -1.63 3.58 -1.91
N TRP A 170 -1.37 3.17 -3.16
CA TRP A 170 -0.31 3.74 -4.01
C TRP A 170 -0.84 4.22 -5.35
N VAL A 171 -0.62 5.51 -5.61
CA VAL A 171 -0.88 6.17 -6.89
C VAL A 171 0.43 6.75 -7.40
N TYR A 172 0.72 6.50 -8.67
CA TYR A 172 1.94 6.97 -9.32
C TYR A 172 1.63 8.17 -10.22
N LEU A 173 2.36 9.25 -10.02
CA LEU A 173 2.13 10.52 -10.69
C LEU A 173 3.31 10.85 -11.59
N THR A 174 3.01 11.30 -12.79
CA THR A 174 4.02 11.81 -13.73
C THR A 174 4.00 13.34 -13.80
N THR A 175 5.07 13.96 -14.25
CA THR A 175 5.18 15.43 -14.33
C THR A 175 4.22 16.06 -15.32
N ASP A 176 3.73 15.31 -16.32
CA ASP A 176 2.67 15.73 -17.24
C ASP A 176 1.27 15.61 -16.64
N GLY A 177 1.15 15.11 -15.41
CA GLY A 177 -0.09 15.03 -14.64
C GLY A 177 -0.89 13.76 -14.88
N ARG A 178 -0.31 12.70 -15.43
CA ARG A 178 -0.94 11.38 -15.47
C ARG A 178 -0.93 10.76 -14.08
N MET A 179 -2.04 10.16 -13.68
CA MET A 179 -2.18 9.33 -12.48
C MET A 179 -2.35 7.88 -12.91
N VAL A 180 -1.62 6.96 -12.30
CA VAL A 180 -1.83 5.52 -12.50
C VAL A 180 -1.83 4.79 -11.17
N GLY A 181 -2.67 3.78 -11.05
CA GLY A 181 -2.81 2.97 -9.85
C GLY A 181 -2.26 1.55 -10.01
N ILE A 182 -2.17 0.87 -8.88
CA ILE A 182 -2.04 -0.58 -8.83
C ILE A 182 -3.31 -1.16 -8.21
N PRO A 183 -3.70 -2.37 -8.61
CA PRO A 183 -4.97 -2.97 -8.19
C PRO A 183 -4.88 -3.62 -6.80
N GLU A 184 -4.33 -2.92 -5.82
CA GLU A 184 -4.29 -3.41 -4.45
C GLU A 184 -5.70 -3.55 -3.88
N PRO A 185 -5.95 -4.57 -3.04
CA PRO A 185 -7.23 -4.69 -2.35
C PRO A 185 -7.51 -3.50 -1.43
N ILE A 186 -8.72 -2.96 -1.54
CA ILE A 186 -9.19 -1.88 -0.67
C ILE A 186 -9.50 -2.45 0.71
N ARG A 187 -8.89 -1.88 1.74
CA ARG A 187 -9.02 -2.35 3.11
C ARG A 187 -10.14 -1.65 3.84
N LEU A 188 -11.23 -2.40 4.13
CA LEU A 188 -12.38 -1.89 4.84
C LEU A 188 -12.46 -2.41 6.28
N TRP A 189 -12.74 -1.51 7.21
CA TRP A 189 -13.00 -1.81 8.61
C TRP A 189 -14.48 -2.10 8.86
N ASP A 190 -14.84 -2.75 9.97
CA ASP A 190 -16.23 -3.08 10.30
C ASP A 190 -17.15 -1.85 10.30
N TRP A 191 -16.66 -0.69 10.74
CA TRP A 191 -17.44 0.54 10.75
C TRP A 191 -17.73 1.11 9.35
N HIS A 192 -16.81 0.93 8.36
CA HIS A 192 -17.08 1.21 6.95
C HIS A 192 -18.21 0.31 6.42
N LEU A 193 -18.11 -0.99 6.72
CA LEU A 193 -19.10 -1.98 6.27
C LEU A 193 -20.49 -1.80 6.88
N LYS A 194 -20.59 -1.10 8.02
CA LYS A 194 -21.90 -0.70 8.59
C LYS A 194 -22.58 0.39 7.78
N GLN A 195 -21.79 1.24 7.10
CA GLN A 195 -22.30 2.29 6.21
C GLN A 195 -22.51 1.79 4.78
N LEU A 196 -22.00 0.59 4.44
CA LEU A 196 -22.09 -0.05 3.14
C LEU A 196 -22.78 -1.42 3.24
N PRO A 197 -24.10 -1.46 3.57
CA PRO A 197 -24.82 -2.71 3.79
C PRO A 197 -24.86 -3.59 2.53
N GLU A 198 -24.88 -2.99 1.35
CA GLU A 198 -24.79 -3.67 0.05
C GLU A 198 -23.50 -4.48 -0.06
N ILE A 199 -22.36 -3.89 0.26
CA ILE A 199 -21.06 -4.56 0.25
C ILE A 199 -20.96 -5.62 1.33
N ARG A 200 -21.48 -5.31 2.54
CA ARG A 200 -21.51 -6.27 3.64
C ARG A 200 -22.27 -7.55 3.28
N SER A 201 -23.30 -7.45 2.46
CA SER A 201 -24.11 -8.60 1.99
C SER A 201 -23.35 -9.53 1.04
N THR A 202 -22.34 -9.03 0.29
CA THR A 202 -21.54 -9.80 -0.67
C THR A 202 -20.37 -10.55 -0.01
N LEU A 203 -20.03 -10.23 1.25
CA LEU A 203 -18.89 -10.83 1.95
C LEU A 203 -18.99 -12.35 2.06
N GLY A 204 -17.85 -13.01 1.99
CA GLY A 204 -17.74 -14.45 2.22
C GLY A 204 -18.14 -14.87 3.63
N VAL A 205 -18.46 -16.15 3.80
CA VAL A 205 -18.88 -16.72 5.11
C VAL A 205 -17.81 -16.49 6.19
N GLY A 206 -16.53 -16.65 5.84
CA GLY A 206 -15.39 -16.44 6.76
C GLY A 206 -15.31 -15.01 7.29
N ASP A 207 -15.40 -14.01 6.40
CA ASP A 207 -15.37 -12.61 6.79
C ASP A 207 -16.58 -12.21 7.61
N ARG A 208 -17.77 -12.70 7.24
CA ARG A 208 -18.98 -12.50 8.04
C ARG A 208 -18.88 -13.11 9.44
N ALA A 209 -18.30 -14.31 9.57
CA ALA A 209 -18.08 -14.96 10.86
C ALA A 209 -17.07 -14.16 11.72
N LYS A 210 -15.98 -13.70 11.13
CA LYS A 210 -14.97 -12.84 11.75
C LYS A 210 -15.58 -11.52 12.27
N LEU A 211 -16.32 -10.82 11.41
CA LEU A 211 -16.96 -9.54 11.74
C LEU A 211 -18.05 -9.66 12.82
N ARG A 212 -18.65 -10.83 13.02
CA ARG A 212 -19.61 -11.12 14.09
C ARG A 212 -18.93 -11.61 15.37
N GLY A 213 -17.92 -12.48 15.22
CA GLY A 213 -17.27 -13.16 16.33
C GLY A 213 -16.44 -12.24 17.22
N ILE A 214 -15.64 -11.34 16.62
CA ILE A 214 -14.75 -10.45 17.38
C ILE A 214 -15.53 -9.45 18.24
N PRO A 215 -16.57 -8.75 17.74
CA PRO A 215 -17.41 -7.90 18.58
C PRO A 215 -18.13 -8.66 19.69
N ALA A 216 -18.54 -9.92 19.43
CA ALA A 216 -19.15 -10.77 20.47
C ALA A 216 -18.14 -11.08 21.59
N ILE A 217 -16.89 -11.42 21.26
CA ILE A 217 -15.81 -11.64 22.25
C ILE A 217 -15.55 -10.37 23.05
N ARG A 218 -15.54 -9.19 22.40
CA ARG A 218 -15.41 -7.89 23.08
C ARG A 218 -16.58 -7.64 24.05
N GLY A 219 -17.80 -7.89 23.61
CA GLY A 219 -18.99 -7.77 24.47
C GLY A 219 -18.89 -8.65 25.72
N VAL A 220 -18.45 -9.91 25.56
CA VAL A 220 -18.20 -10.81 26.69
C VAL A 220 -17.08 -10.28 27.59
N GLU A 221 -15.98 -9.81 27.03
CA GLU A 221 -14.84 -9.22 27.80
C GLU A 221 -15.32 -8.02 28.64
N GLN A 222 -16.10 -7.12 28.04
CA GLN A 222 -16.63 -5.94 28.72
C GLN A 222 -17.63 -6.30 29.83
N ALA A 223 -18.44 -7.32 29.61
CA ALA A 223 -19.44 -7.81 30.59
C ALA A 223 -18.81 -8.67 31.72
N MET A 224 -17.54 -9.06 31.63
CA MET A 224 -16.87 -9.87 32.64
C MET A 224 -16.80 -9.17 33.99
N PRO A 225 -17.22 -9.82 35.10
CA PRO A 225 -17.00 -9.32 36.45
C PRO A 225 -15.53 -8.97 36.70
N GLY A 226 -15.28 -7.89 37.45
CA GLY A 226 -13.92 -7.39 37.67
C GLY A 226 -12.94 -8.42 38.24
N ARG A 227 -13.42 -9.41 39.03
CA ARG A 227 -12.59 -10.52 39.55
C ARG A 227 -12.12 -11.44 38.40
N ILE A 228 -12.99 -11.78 37.43
CA ILE A 228 -12.66 -12.61 36.28
C ILE A 228 -11.75 -11.85 35.32
N ARG A 229 -12.03 -10.57 35.06
CA ARG A 229 -11.18 -9.69 34.23
C ARG A 229 -9.73 -9.57 34.74
N ARG A 230 -9.53 -9.65 36.06
CA ARG A 230 -8.19 -9.61 36.72
C ARG A 230 -7.52 -10.98 36.79
N SER A 231 -8.23 -12.08 36.53
CA SER A 231 -7.66 -13.42 36.48
C SER A 231 -6.67 -13.59 35.30
N ALA A 232 -5.85 -14.64 35.32
CA ALA A 232 -4.93 -14.93 34.23
C ALA A 232 -5.62 -15.05 32.85
N PRO A 233 -6.73 -15.83 32.69
CA PRO A 233 -7.47 -15.88 31.43
C PRO A 233 -8.04 -14.53 31.01
N GLY A 234 -8.63 -13.75 31.93
CA GLY A 234 -9.18 -12.43 31.62
C GLY A 234 -8.11 -11.43 31.16
N ARG A 235 -6.91 -11.47 31.76
CA ARG A 235 -5.77 -10.66 31.30
C ARG A 235 -5.30 -11.07 29.90
N THR A 236 -5.31 -12.37 29.58
CA THR A 236 -4.92 -12.87 28.26
C THR A 236 -5.90 -12.40 27.18
N VAL A 237 -7.20 -12.52 27.43
CA VAL A 237 -8.25 -12.01 26.51
C VAL A 237 -8.09 -10.50 26.29
N ARG A 238 -7.94 -9.73 27.35
CA ARG A 238 -7.73 -8.27 27.26
C ARG A 238 -6.46 -7.88 26.49
N ARG A 239 -5.37 -8.61 26.64
CA ARG A 239 -4.15 -8.38 25.87
C ARG A 239 -4.29 -8.75 24.39
N ALA A 240 -5.13 -9.75 24.09
CA ALA A 240 -5.39 -10.17 22.73
C ALA A 240 -6.40 -9.26 22.00
N MET A 241 -7.27 -8.52 22.74
CA MET A 241 -8.33 -7.69 22.13
C MET A 241 -7.81 -6.67 21.12
N PRO A 242 -6.75 -5.87 21.36
CA PRO A 242 -6.26 -4.94 20.34
C PRO A 242 -5.81 -5.64 19.06
N ILE A 243 -5.21 -6.84 19.18
CA ILE A 243 -4.77 -7.65 18.04
C ILE A 243 -5.99 -8.19 17.27
N LEU A 244 -7.04 -8.62 17.99
CA LEU A 244 -8.29 -9.08 17.37
C LEU A 244 -9.06 -7.94 16.71
N GLU A 245 -9.11 -6.78 17.35
CA GLU A 245 -9.74 -5.58 16.79
C GLU A 245 -9.02 -5.08 15.54
N ASP A 246 -7.70 -5.16 15.49
CA ASP A 246 -6.91 -4.87 14.28
C ASP A 246 -7.21 -5.86 13.12
N GLN A 247 -7.83 -6.99 13.42
CA GLN A 247 -8.32 -7.96 12.42
C GLN A 247 -9.77 -7.71 11.98
N LEU A 248 -10.49 -6.74 12.55
CA LEU A 248 -11.85 -6.35 12.14
C LEU A 248 -11.85 -5.58 10.81
N ARG A 249 -11.13 -6.11 9.84
CA ARG A 249 -11.00 -5.57 8.50
C ARG A 249 -11.18 -6.66 7.45
N VAL A 250 -11.61 -6.25 6.28
CA VAL A 250 -11.76 -7.10 5.09
C VAL A 250 -11.02 -6.41 3.95
N ASP A 251 -10.24 -7.16 3.22
CA ASP A 251 -9.57 -6.70 2.02
C ASP A 251 -10.46 -7.09 0.82
N LEU A 252 -11.00 -6.10 0.11
CA LEU A 252 -11.90 -6.28 -1.03
C LEU A 252 -11.22 -5.91 -2.34
N ALA A 253 -11.44 -6.69 -3.37
CA ALA A 253 -11.04 -6.30 -4.71
C ALA A 253 -11.76 -5.00 -5.11
N PRO A 254 -11.07 -4.04 -5.76
CA PRO A 254 -11.69 -2.75 -6.17
C PRO A 254 -12.96 -2.92 -6.99
N GLU A 255 -13.07 -3.98 -7.79
CA GLU A 255 -14.26 -4.32 -8.59
C GLU A 255 -15.52 -4.53 -7.72
N THR A 256 -15.36 -4.90 -6.47
CA THR A 256 -16.49 -5.07 -5.55
C THR A 256 -17.19 -3.75 -5.25
N LEU A 257 -16.45 -2.65 -5.26
CA LEU A 257 -16.96 -1.29 -4.99
C LEU A 257 -17.28 -0.51 -6.27
N PHE A 258 -16.44 -0.66 -7.30
CA PHE A 258 -16.49 0.16 -8.50
C PHE A 258 -17.04 -0.59 -9.74
N GLY A 259 -17.30 -1.90 -9.63
CA GLY A 259 -17.65 -2.70 -10.79
C GLY A 259 -16.42 -2.91 -11.68
N THR A 260 -16.45 -2.42 -12.91
CA THR A 260 -15.27 -2.51 -13.80
C THR A 260 -14.27 -1.42 -13.46
N ILE A 261 -13.02 -1.79 -13.15
CA ILE A 261 -11.98 -0.84 -12.75
C ILE A 261 -11.21 -0.20 -13.92
N GLY A 262 -11.41 -0.68 -15.15
CA GLY A 262 -10.78 -0.10 -16.34
C GLY A 262 -9.26 -0.25 -16.36
N ASP A 263 -8.60 0.75 -16.93
CA ASP A 263 -7.15 0.79 -17.17
C ASP A 263 -6.31 1.32 -15.99
N LEU A 264 -6.95 1.71 -14.89
CA LEU A 264 -6.31 2.29 -13.69
C LEU A 264 -5.51 3.58 -13.98
N GLU A 265 -5.89 4.31 -15.01
CA GLU A 265 -5.24 5.56 -15.40
C GLU A 265 -6.21 6.74 -15.36
N GLY A 266 -5.69 7.94 -15.12
CA GLY A 266 -6.44 9.18 -15.13
C GLY A 266 -5.53 10.39 -15.19
N ARG A 267 -6.14 11.58 -15.17
CA ARG A 267 -5.42 12.86 -15.14
C ARG A 267 -5.63 13.56 -13.82
N LEU A 268 -4.60 14.18 -13.29
CA LEU A 268 -4.67 14.96 -12.06
C LEU A 268 -5.23 16.35 -12.34
N ASP A 269 -6.49 16.58 -11.98
CA ASP A 269 -7.17 17.86 -12.11
C ASP A 269 -7.37 18.54 -10.75
N ARG A 270 -7.54 17.78 -9.66
CA ARG A 270 -7.82 18.27 -8.31
C ARG A 270 -7.00 17.50 -7.26
N ILE A 271 -6.63 18.21 -6.21
CA ILE A 271 -5.97 17.65 -5.03
C ILE A 271 -6.86 17.89 -3.81
N LEU A 272 -7.23 16.84 -3.12
CA LEU A 272 -7.90 16.90 -1.83
C LEU A 272 -6.93 16.42 -0.74
N PHE A 273 -6.60 17.31 0.18
CA PHE A 273 -5.76 16.98 1.33
C PHE A 273 -6.66 16.73 2.54
N VAL A 274 -6.81 15.44 2.93
CA VAL A 274 -7.75 15.04 3.99
C VAL A 274 -7.10 15.04 5.36
N VAL A 275 -7.83 15.56 6.35
CA VAL A 275 -7.41 15.66 7.76
C VAL A 275 -8.58 15.30 8.67
N SER A 276 -8.38 14.35 9.57
CA SER A 276 -9.36 14.05 10.62
C SER A 276 -9.22 15.04 11.78
N ALA A 277 -10.35 15.52 12.32
CA ALA A 277 -10.42 16.46 13.42
C ALA A 277 -11.43 16.04 14.49
N ALA A 278 -11.32 16.63 15.66
CA ALA A 278 -12.26 16.38 16.77
C ALA A 278 -13.60 17.15 16.63
N GLY A 279 -13.68 18.11 15.68
CA GLY A 279 -14.91 18.88 15.43
C GLY A 279 -16.01 18.02 14.80
N PRO A 280 -17.28 18.42 14.94
CA PRO A 280 -18.42 17.67 14.40
C PRO A 280 -18.66 17.90 12.90
N GLU A 281 -18.08 18.95 12.32
CA GLU A 281 -18.41 19.42 10.98
C GLU A 281 -17.28 19.09 9.97
N THR A 282 -17.68 18.82 8.74
CA THR A 282 -16.76 18.75 7.60
C THR A 282 -16.58 20.15 7.02
N THR A 283 -15.35 20.61 6.91
CA THR A 283 -15.00 21.90 6.27
C THR A 283 -14.08 21.66 5.06
N ILE A 284 -14.25 22.53 4.06
CA ILE A 284 -13.45 22.50 2.83
C ILE A 284 -12.93 23.89 2.55
N GLU A 285 -11.63 24.03 2.55
CA GLU A 285 -10.96 25.32 2.37
C GLU A 285 -9.88 25.19 1.29
N PRO A 286 -9.65 26.23 0.47
CA PRO A 286 -8.51 26.26 -0.43
C PRO A 286 -7.20 26.14 0.35
N ILE A 287 -6.23 25.41 -0.21
CA ILE A 287 -4.89 25.28 0.34
C ILE A 287 -3.84 25.46 -0.75
N ASP A 288 -2.71 26.04 -0.39
CA ASP A 288 -1.56 26.10 -1.31
C ASP A 288 -1.05 24.67 -1.61
N PRO A 289 -1.02 24.25 -2.89
CA PRO A 289 -0.47 22.95 -3.27
C PRO A 289 0.95 22.70 -2.76
N SER A 290 1.76 23.74 -2.63
CA SER A 290 3.12 23.65 -2.06
C SER A 290 3.08 23.24 -0.59
N ALA A 291 2.12 23.76 0.18
CA ALA A 291 1.93 23.37 1.57
C ALA A 291 1.45 21.89 1.70
N VAL A 292 0.71 21.38 0.72
CA VAL A 292 0.37 19.96 0.65
C VAL A 292 1.61 19.12 0.33
N ALA A 293 2.41 19.54 -0.65
CA ALA A 293 3.65 18.86 -1.03
C ALA A 293 4.59 18.68 0.18
N GLU A 294 4.85 19.73 0.95
CA GLU A 294 5.71 19.66 2.14
C GLU A 294 5.20 18.67 3.20
N ARG A 295 3.88 18.62 3.44
CA ARG A 295 3.29 17.65 4.36
C ARG A 295 3.42 16.22 3.84
N MET A 296 3.28 16.02 2.54
CA MET A 296 3.37 14.70 1.92
C MET A 296 4.79 14.14 1.91
N ILE A 297 5.83 14.97 1.89
CA ILE A 297 7.22 14.53 2.07
C ILE A 297 7.36 13.80 3.41
N ALA A 298 6.88 14.41 4.50
CA ALA A 298 6.94 13.79 5.83
C ALA A 298 6.09 12.49 5.90
N SER A 299 4.91 12.47 5.26
CA SER A 299 4.06 11.29 5.20
C SER A 299 4.75 10.13 4.47
N LEU A 300 5.38 10.40 3.33
CA LEU A 300 6.08 9.38 2.54
C LEU A 300 7.33 8.84 3.25
N MET A 301 8.05 9.68 4.00
CA MET A 301 9.14 9.24 4.87
C MET A 301 8.66 8.24 5.91
N TYR A 302 7.50 8.51 6.51
CA TYR A 302 6.88 7.60 7.48
C TYR A 302 6.48 6.26 6.86
N GLU A 303 5.89 6.26 5.66
CA GLU A 303 5.51 5.03 4.96
C GLU A 303 6.73 4.17 4.58
N ARG A 304 7.88 4.78 4.30
CA ARG A 304 9.14 4.08 3.95
C ARG A 304 9.95 3.61 5.15
N ARG A 305 9.56 3.92 6.37
CA ARG A 305 10.36 3.62 7.58
C ARG A 305 10.82 2.15 7.70
N GLU A 306 9.99 1.19 7.29
CA GLU A 306 10.35 -0.23 7.35
C GLU A 306 11.44 -0.58 6.33
N PHE A 307 11.38 -0.03 5.13
CA PHE A 307 12.43 -0.20 4.13
C PHE A 307 13.72 0.54 4.55
N LEU A 308 13.61 1.72 5.13
CA LEU A 308 14.77 2.45 5.65
C LEU A 308 15.45 1.70 6.83
N ALA A 309 14.67 1.06 7.67
CA ALA A 309 15.23 0.18 8.71
C ALA A 309 15.99 -1.00 8.09
N LEU A 310 15.44 -1.60 7.01
CA LEU A 310 16.13 -2.65 6.25
C LEU A 310 17.42 -2.14 5.61
N TRP A 311 17.42 -0.93 5.06
CA TRP A 311 18.61 -0.26 4.52
C TRP A 311 19.70 -0.07 5.58
N GLN A 312 19.35 0.36 6.79
CA GLN A 312 20.32 0.46 7.90
C GLN A 312 20.91 -0.89 8.28
N GLN A 313 20.11 -1.96 8.25
CA GLN A 313 20.60 -3.33 8.48
C GLN A 313 21.56 -3.77 7.37
N ALA A 314 21.27 -3.44 6.10
CA ALA A 314 22.18 -3.72 5.00
C ALA A 314 23.52 -2.96 5.13
N ARG A 315 23.47 -1.69 5.54
CA ARG A 315 24.69 -0.90 5.85
C ARG A 315 25.50 -1.46 7.00
N TYR A 316 24.83 -2.04 7.99
CA TYR A 316 25.54 -2.73 9.08
C TYR A 316 26.22 -4.02 8.58
N ALA A 317 25.55 -4.78 7.74
CA ALA A 317 26.08 -6.01 7.14
C ALA A 317 27.27 -5.72 6.19
N HIS A 318 27.15 -4.68 5.41
CA HIS A 318 28.09 -4.25 4.37
C HIS A 318 28.39 -2.76 4.51
N PRO A 319 29.34 -2.35 5.37
CA PRO A 319 29.58 -0.93 5.67
C PRO A 319 29.97 -0.06 4.47
N GLY A 320 30.46 -0.66 3.38
CA GLY A 320 30.80 0.02 2.14
C GLY A 320 29.68 0.09 1.11
N ILE A 321 28.47 -0.38 1.46
CA ILE A 321 27.35 -0.35 0.50
C ILE A 321 26.91 1.10 0.23
N HIS A 322 26.71 1.41 -1.05
CA HIS A 322 26.21 2.69 -1.52
C HIS A 322 25.06 2.45 -2.50
N ASN A 323 24.04 3.29 -2.45
CA ASN A 323 22.91 3.30 -3.39
C ASN A 323 22.37 4.70 -3.52
N GLU A 324 22.66 5.36 -4.64
CA GLU A 324 22.27 6.72 -4.93
C GLU A 324 20.74 6.91 -4.85
N HIS A 325 19.95 5.96 -5.39
CA HIS A 325 18.48 6.04 -5.36
C HIS A 325 17.92 6.05 -3.93
N VAL A 326 18.53 5.27 -3.02
CA VAL A 326 18.11 5.22 -1.61
C VAL A 326 18.61 6.45 -0.85
N GLU A 327 19.76 7.02 -1.21
CA GLU A 327 20.37 8.14 -0.53
C GLU A 327 19.79 9.49 -0.94
N THR A 328 19.28 9.59 -2.18
CA THR A 328 18.70 10.84 -2.72
C THR A 328 17.18 10.84 -2.84
N PHE A 329 16.49 9.74 -2.46
CA PHE A 329 15.05 9.61 -2.73
C PHE A 329 14.22 10.75 -2.12
N GLU A 330 14.60 11.30 -0.96
CA GLU A 330 13.84 12.38 -0.31
C GLU A 330 13.90 13.66 -1.13
N SER A 331 15.07 14.05 -1.64
CA SER A 331 15.22 15.23 -2.49
C SER A 331 14.49 15.04 -3.83
N THR A 332 14.67 13.89 -4.48
CA THR A 332 13.98 13.57 -5.75
C THR A 332 12.48 13.62 -5.59
N GLN A 333 11.97 13.04 -4.51
CA GLN A 333 10.54 13.05 -4.19
C GLN A 333 10.01 14.46 -3.90
N ARG A 334 10.78 15.30 -3.19
CA ARG A 334 10.45 16.70 -2.92
C ARG A 334 10.30 17.47 -4.22
N ASP A 335 11.28 17.37 -5.10
CA ASP A 335 11.29 18.06 -6.39
C ASP A 335 10.10 17.65 -7.26
N LEU A 336 9.80 16.36 -7.34
CA LEU A 336 8.64 15.84 -8.08
C LEU A 336 7.30 16.28 -7.48
N LEU A 337 7.15 16.26 -6.13
CA LEU A 337 5.93 16.73 -5.47
C LEU A 337 5.64 18.20 -5.82
N HIS A 338 6.64 19.06 -5.69
CA HIS A 338 6.48 20.48 -6.03
C HIS A 338 6.18 20.68 -7.52
N ALA A 339 6.89 20.00 -8.41
CA ALA A 339 6.67 20.10 -9.86
C ALA A 339 5.26 19.62 -10.27
N ILE A 340 4.81 18.48 -9.72
CA ILE A 340 3.52 17.89 -10.09
C ILE A 340 2.36 18.68 -9.49
N PHE A 341 2.48 19.20 -8.27
CA PHE A 341 1.39 19.91 -7.60
C PHE A 341 1.28 21.38 -8.02
N ALA A 342 2.34 21.96 -8.58
CA ALA A 342 2.36 23.36 -9.00
C ALA A 342 1.17 23.73 -9.91
N GLY A 343 0.47 24.80 -9.55
CA GLY A 343 -0.65 25.36 -10.31
C GLY A 343 -1.92 24.50 -10.33
N ARG A 344 -1.98 23.40 -9.57
CA ARG A 344 -3.19 22.57 -9.49
C ARG A 344 -4.10 23.03 -8.37
N PRO A 345 -5.42 23.08 -8.60
CA PRO A 345 -6.38 23.41 -7.54
C PRO A 345 -6.28 22.37 -6.41
N ALA A 346 -6.14 22.86 -5.18
CA ALA A 346 -6.06 22.03 -3.99
C ALA A 346 -6.97 22.55 -2.88
N CYS A 347 -7.62 21.65 -2.15
CA CYS A 347 -8.42 21.95 -0.97
C CYS A 347 -7.99 21.08 0.21
N VAL A 348 -8.01 21.62 1.42
CA VAL A 348 -8.00 20.82 2.64
C VAL A 348 -9.44 20.44 2.99
N VAL A 349 -9.65 19.16 3.25
CA VAL A 349 -10.92 18.60 3.72
C VAL A 349 -10.70 18.16 5.16
N THR A 350 -11.24 18.94 6.10
CA THR A 350 -11.21 18.59 7.54
C THR A 350 -12.53 17.94 7.91
N HIS A 351 -12.50 16.74 8.49
CA HIS A 351 -13.69 15.96 8.79
C HIS A 351 -13.61 15.29 10.16
N PRO A 352 -14.77 15.00 10.81
CA PRO A 352 -14.80 14.23 12.07
C PRO A 352 -14.28 12.80 11.87
N TYR A 353 -13.89 12.14 12.96
CA TYR A 353 -13.60 10.72 12.97
C TYR A 353 -14.33 10.00 14.11
N PRO A 354 -15.11 8.94 13.83
CA PRO A 354 -15.44 8.43 12.48
C PRO A 354 -16.32 9.41 11.70
N VAL A 355 -16.26 9.33 10.37
CA VAL A 355 -17.05 10.18 9.47
C VAL A 355 -18.20 9.39 8.84
N ASP A 356 -19.33 10.05 8.59
CA ASP A 356 -20.35 9.53 7.69
C ASP A 356 -19.87 9.70 6.25
N ILE A 357 -19.77 8.57 5.51
CA ILE A 357 -19.23 8.53 4.14
C ILE A 357 -20.09 9.34 3.18
N HIS A 358 -21.42 9.33 3.37
CA HIS A 358 -22.34 10.07 2.50
C HIS A 358 -22.25 11.58 2.76
N GLU A 359 -22.27 12.00 4.03
CA GLU A 359 -22.12 13.41 4.41
C GLU A 359 -20.77 13.98 3.95
N LEU A 360 -19.68 13.21 4.10
CA LEU A 360 -18.36 13.59 3.61
C LEU A 360 -18.39 13.84 2.10
N PHE A 361 -19.03 12.96 1.33
CA PHE A 361 -19.09 13.11 -0.13
C PHE A 361 -19.91 14.33 -0.53
N GLU A 362 -21.09 14.54 0.05
CA GLU A 362 -21.93 15.70 -0.28
C GLU A 362 -21.23 17.03 0.03
N ALA A 363 -20.45 17.06 1.11
CA ALA A 363 -19.61 18.22 1.42
C ALA A 363 -18.52 18.47 0.38
N VAL A 364 -17.85 17.40 -0.08
CA VAL A 364 -16.69 17.49 -1.02
C VAL A 364 -17.15 17.68 -2.47
N ARG A 365 -18.35 17.23 -2.84
CA ARG A 365 -18.85 17.23 -4.23
C ARG A 365 -18.68 18.55 -4.97
N PRO A 366 -18.97 19.74 -4.35
CA PRO A 366 -18.73 21.02 -5.03
C PRO A 366 -17.26 21.29 -5.37
N ALA A 367 -16.32 20.78 -4.55
CA ALA A 367 -14.89 20.97 -4.75
C ALA A 367 -14.30 20.10 -5.87
N ILE A 368 -14.97 18.99 -6.24
CA ILE A 368 -14.57 18.07 -7.31
C ILE A 368 -15.38 18.23 -8.59
N ALA A 369 -16.45 19.03 -8.59
CA ALA A 369 -17.21 19.34 -9.78
C ALA A 369 -16.36 20.12 -10.81
N ARG A 370 -16.70 19.98 -12.10
CA ARG A 370 -16.16 20.90 -13.12
C ARG A 370 -16.60 22.33 -12.80
N PRO A 371 -15.70 23.32 -12.96
CA PRO A 371 -16.05 24.72 -12.81
C PRO A 371 -17.11 25.18 -13.81
#